data_89177a285fd5407b64263389c5fa0830
#
_entry.id   89177a285fd5407b64263389c5fa0830
#
_cell.length_a   1.000
_cell.length_b   1.000
_cell.length_c   1.000
_cell.angle_alpha   90.00
_cell.angle_beta   90.00
_cell.angle_gamma   90.00
#
_symmetry.space_group_name_H-M   'P 1'
#
loop_
_entity.id
_entity.type
_entity.pdbx_description
1 polymer ?
#
loop_
_entity_poly.entity_id
_entity_poly.type
_entity_poly.pdbx_seq_one_letter_code
_entity_poly.pdbx_strand_id
1 'polypeptide(L)'
;MSKLPFQDLTVIDLSTVLAGPSVGTFFAELGARVLKIEHPQHGDVTNTWRLKQESDLSKQSAYYASVNYLKENLALDLTNDAHYSLFEEHLKSADILLMNFKKGADQKLKVTPTELWKINPSLLIGKITGFGSDNDRSAYDLILQAETGFMSMNGTAESGPVKMPVALIDVLAAHQLKEGLLLALLQRPHTKKGQVVSVSLYDAAICSLANQASNFLMAQQVPQRIGSLHPNIAPYGEIFETQDGQLITFAIGSDQHFDKLVTYLGLNELAKDPRFCSNMQRVKNREVLFHYIASVISMKTCAQIISSLIELNVPVAKIKSLDEVFADPKALSLVKEEQINGQNTKRVSQIAFKFEA
;
A
#
# COMPACT_ATOMS: atom_id res chain seq x y z
N MET A 1 16.17 11.23 -24.42
CA MET A 1 15.45 10.72 -23.25
C MET A 1 16.48 10.45 -22.16
N SER A 2 16.25 10.92 -20.93
CA SER A 2 17.14 10.59 -19.81
C SER A 2 17.11 9.09 -19.55
N LYS A 3 18.27 8.52 -19.24
CA LYS A 3 18.44 7.10 -18.91
C LYS A 3 17.57 6.78 -17.68
N LEU A 4 16.74 5.72 -17.75
CA LEU A 4 15.97 5.28 -16.60
C LEU A 4 16.92 4.71 -15.51
N PRO A 5 16.61 4.92 -14.20
CA PRO A 5 17.53 4.59 -13.12
C PRO A 5 18.04 3.15 -13.09
N PHE A 6 17.18 2.19 -13.51
CA PHE A 6 17.48 0.75 -13.42
C PHE A 6 17.53 0.04 -14.78
N GLN A 7 17.74 0.77 -15.88
CA GLN A 7 17.74 0.16 -17.23
C GLN A 7 18.82 -0.92 -17.44
N ASP A 8 19.86 -0.94 -16.61
CA ASP A 8 20.93 -1.93 -16.67
C ASP A 8 20.75 -3.07 -15.65
N LEU A 9 19.65 -3.07 -14.87
CA LEU A 9 19.38 -4.12 -13.90
C LEU A 9 18.47 -5.21 -14.48
N THR A 10 18.75 -6.45 -14.08
CA THR A 10 17.89 -7.60 -14.34
C THR A 10 17.35 -8.16 -13.02
N VAL A 11 16.04 -8.31 -12.93
CA VAL A 11 15.33 -8.86 -11.77
C VAL A 11 14.64 -10.16 -12.17
N ILE A 12 14.85 -11.23 -11.41
CA ILE A 12 14.05 -12.45 -11.49
C ILE A 12 12.98 -12.41 -10.41
N ASP A 13 11.73 -12.57 -10.80
CA ASP A 13 10.57 -12.57 -9.89
C ASP A 13 9.91 -13.94 -9.82
N LEU A 14 10.22 -14.68 -8.74
CA LEU A 14 9.60 -15.97 -8.39
C LEU A 14 8.44 -15.81 -7.41
N SER A 15 8.13 -14.57 -6.99
CA SER A 15 7.10 -14.31 -5.99
C SER A 15 5.70 -14.33 -6.59
N THR A 16 4.70 -14.52 -5.76
CA THR A 16 3.28 -14.57 -6.15
C THR A 16 2.45 -13.63 -5.31
N VAL A 17 1.21 -13.43 -5.68
CA VAL A 17 0.15 -12.65 -5.04
C VAL A 17 0.36 -11.14 -5.21
N LEU A 18 0.81 -10.39 -4.18
CA LEU A 18 0.86 -8.92 -4.26
C LEU A 18 2.20 -8.35 -3.82
N ALA A 19 2.63 -8.61 -2.60
CA ALA A 19 3.77 -7.92 -1.99
C ALA A 19 5.08 -8.08 -2.81
N GLY A 20 5.48 -9.31 -3.11
CA GLY A 20 6.67 -9.60 -3.93
C GLY A 20 6.56 -9.07 -5.36
N PRO A 21 5.48 -9.41 -6.10
CA PRO A 21 5.27 -8.89 -7.45
C PRO A 21 5.27 -7.35 -7.53
N SER A 22 4.76 -6.64 -6.50
CA SER A 22 4.83 -5.17 -6.43
C SER A 22 6.26 -4.65 -6.42
N VAL A 23 7.19 -5.37 -5.77
CA VAL A 23 8.61 -5.00 -5.79
C VAL A 23 9.18 -5.16 -7.19
N GLY A 24 8.87 -6.27 -7.90
CA GLY A 24 9.28 -6.47 -9.30
C GLY A 24 8.75 -5.36 -10.20
N THR A 25 7.47 -5.00 -10.06
CA THR A 25 6.86 -3.91 -10.83
C THR A 25 7.50 -2.54 -10.56
N PHE A 26 7.91 -2.25 -9.33
CA PHE A 26 8.65 -1.04 -9.00
C PHE A 26 9.96 -0.94 -9.81
N PHE A 27 10.73 -2.01 -9.89
CA PHE A 27 11.96 -2.03 -10.69
C PHE A 27 11.68 -1.93 -12.19
N ALA A 28 10.62 -2.60 -12.68
CA ALA A 28 10.20 -2.53 -14.08
C ALA A 28 9.80 -1.11 -14.51
N GLU A 29 9.01 -0.40 -13.71
CA GLU A 29 8.62 0.99 -13.99
C GLU A 29 9.82 1.95 -14.04
N LEU A 30 10.91 1.63 -13.35
CA LEU A 30 12.15 2.39 -13.35
C LEU A 30 13.20 1.87 -14.34
N GLY A 31 12.79 0.98 -15.23
CA GLY A 31 13.56 0.56 -16.40
C GLY A 31 14.27 -0.79 -16.28
N ALA A 32 14.21 -1.48 -15.14
CA ALA A 32 14.81 -2.80 -15.03
C ALA A 32 14.10 -3.82 -15.93
N ARG A 33 14.86 -4.76 -16.48
CA ARG A 33 14.32 -5.96 -17.09
C ARG A 33 13.84 -6.90 -15.99
N VAL A 34 12.55 -7.25 -15.95
CA VAL A 34 11.98 -8.13 -14.93
C VAL A 34 11.45 -9.39 -15.58
N LEU A 35 12.03 -10.53 -15.21
CA LEU A 35 11.60 -11.87 -15.63
C LEU A 35 10.70 -12.47 -14.57
N LYS A 36 9.41 -12.52 -14.83
CA LYS A 36 8.41 -13.19 -13.99
C LYS A 36 8.39 -14.68 -14.34
N ILE A 37 8.83 -15.52 -13.43
CA ILE A 37 8.85 -16.97 -13.63
C ILE A 37 7.68 -17.61 -12.89
N GLU A 38 6.86 -18.31 -13.61
CA GLU A 38 5.66 -18.97 -13.10
C GLU A 38 5.65 -20.44 -13.50
N HIS A 39 5.03 -21.27 -12.64
CA HIS A 39 4.84 -22.68 -12.97
C HIS A 39 3.89 -22.83 -14.17
N PRO A 40 4.22 -23.63 -15.20
CA PRO A 40 3.45 -23.70 -16.45
C PRO A 40 1.97 -24.09 -16.29
N GLN A 41 1.66 -24.93 -15.29
CA GLN A 41 0.30 -25.43 -15.06
C GLN A 41 -0.49 -24.61 -14.04
N HIS A 42 0.18 -23.98 -13.07
CA HIS A 42 -0.49 -23.34 -11.94
C HIS A 42 -0.45 -21.81 -12.01
N GLY A 43 0.62 -21.24 -12.58
CA GLY A 43 0.79 -19.79 -12.67
C GLY A 43 0.76 -19.09 -11.32
N ASP A 44 0.39 -17.80 -11.33
CA ASP A 44 0.08 -17.06 -10.12
C ASP A 44 -1.42 -17.22 -9.80
N VAL A 45 -1.73 -17.60 -8.55
CA VAL A 45 -3.10 -17.84 -8.08
C VAL A 45 -4.02 -16.62 -8.27
N THR A 46 -3.46 -15.41 -8.29
CA THR A 46 -4.24 -14.17 -8.49
C THR A 46 -4.96 -14.12 -9.84
N ASN A 47 -4.53 -14.88 -10.83
CA ASN A 47 -5.27 -15.03 -12.08
C ASN A 47 -6.64 -15.73 -11.92
N THR A 48 -6.85 -16.42 -10.80
CA THR A 48 -8.15 -17.03 -10.46
C THR A 48 -9.04 -16.09 -9.63
N TRP A 49 -8.50 -14.99 -9.09
CA TRP A 49 -9.23 -14.04 -8.25
C TRP A 49 -9.89 -12.96 -9.10
N ARG A 50 -11.10 -13.24 -9.55
CA ARG A 50 -11.83 -12.42 -10.51
C ARG A 50 -13.09 -11.83 -9.93
N LEU A 51 -13.41 -10.62 -10.35
CA LEU A 51 -14.73 -10.02 -10.12
C LEU A 51 -15.73 -10.65 -11.09
N LYS A 52 -17.01 -10.66 -10.71
CA LYS A 52 -18.12 -11.14 -11.61
C LYS A 52 -18.21 -10.38 -12.94
N GLN A 53 -17.73 -9.15 -12.96
CA GLN A 53 -17.73 -8.28 -14.15
C GLN A 53 -16.53 -8.55 -15.07
N GLU A 54 -15.54 -9.30 -14.64
CA GLU A 54 -14.43 -9.68 -15.50
C GLU A 54 -14.87 -10.78 -16.47
N SER A 55 -14.49 -10.64 -17.74
CA SER A 55 -14.82 -11.64 -18.75
C SER A 55 -14.13 -12.98 -18.45
N ASP A 56 -14.86 -14.09 -18.56
CA ASP A 56 -14.30 -15.44 -18.46
C ASP A 56 -13.29 -15.76 -19.57
N LEU A 57 -13.37 -15.03 -20.70
CA LEU A 57 -12.43 -15.13 -21.82
C LEU A 57 -11.12 -14.37 -21.56
N SER A 58 -11.06 -13.58 -20.52
CA SER A 58 -9.87 -12.84 -20.14
C SER A 58 -8.76 -13.79 -19.67
N LYS A 59 -7.58 -13.70 -20.24
CA LYS A 59 -6.42 -14.51 -19.84
C LYS A 59 -5.83 -14.07 -18.51
N GLN A 60 -6.00 -12.79 -18.16
CA GLN A 60 -5.45 -12.16 -16.96
C GLN A 60 -6.56 -11.57 -16.12
N SER A 61 -6.51 -11.76 -14.80
CA SER A 61 -7.38 -11.05 -13.87
C SER A 61 -6.92 -9.59 -13.66
N ALA A 62 -7.83 -8.71 -13.27
CA ALA A 62 -7.48 -7.34 -12.87
C ALA A 62 -6.51 -7.35 -11.67
N TYR A 63 -6.66 -8.31 -10.76
CA TYR A 63 -5.75 -8.46 -9.62
C TYR A 63 -4.33 -8.78 -10.07
N TYR A 64 -4.13 -9.77 -10.95
CA TYR A 64 -2.82 -10.11 -11.50
C TYR A 64 -2.19 -8.91 -12.22
N ALA A 65 -2.97 -8.23 -13.07
CA ALA A 65 -2.49 -7.08 -13.83
C ALA A 65 -2.02 -5.92 -12.93
N SER A 66 -2.59 -5.78 -11.72
CA SER A 66 -2.25 -4.68 -10.81
C SER A 66 -0.79 -4.67 -10.37
N VAL A 67 -0.09 -5.82 -10.40
CA VAL A 67 1.27 -5.99 -9.87
C VAL A 67 2.25 -6.69 -10.81
N ASN A 68 1.87 -6.90 -12.09
CA ASN A 68 2.74 -7.57 -13.07
C ASN A 68 3.00 -6.74 -14.34
N TYR A 69 3.10 -5.43 -14.18
CA TYR A 69 3.36 -4.49 -15.27
C TYR A 69 4.81 -4.54 -15.77
N LEU A 70 4.97 -4.49 -17.11
CA LEU A 70 6.27 -4.49 -17.80
C LEU A 70 7.17 -5.69 -17.44
N LYS A 71 6.57 -6.84 -17.11
CA LYS A 71 7.34 -8.07 -16.84
C LYS A 71 7.29 -9.01 -18.03
N GLU A 72 8.43 -9.63 -18.32
CA GLU A 72 8.52 -10.74 -19.26
C GLU A 72 8.15 -12.04 -18.53
N ASN A 73 7.10 -12.72 -18.99
CA ASN A 73 6.63 -13.97 -18.37
C ASN A 73 7.35 -15.18 -18.95
N LEU A 74 7.93 -16.01 -18.08
CA LEU A 74 8.52 -17.30 -18.43
C LEU A 74 7.80 -18.42 -17.66
N ALA A 75 7.34 -19.42 -18.40
CA ALA A 75 6.69 -20.61 -17.84
C ALA A 75 7.73 -21.70 -17.57
N LEU A 76 8.25 -21.79 -16.33
CA LEU A 76 9.26 -22.75 -15.92
C LEU A 76 8.83 -23.55 -14.70
N ASP A 77 8.91 -24.88 -14.80
CA ASP A 77 8.84 -25.78 -13.65
C ASP A 77 10.27 -26.04 -13.14
N LEU A 78 10.63 -25.40 -12.04
CA LEU A 78 11.98 -25.51 -11.45
C LEU A 78 12.29 -26.90 -10.88
N THR A 79 11.35 -27.84 -10.87
CA THR A 79 11.60 -29.24 -10.55
C THR A 79 12.04 -30.05 -11.76
N ASN A 80 11.89 -29.51 -12.97
CA ASN A 80 12.36 -30.10 -14.22
C ASN A 80 13.78 -29.62 -14.53
N ASP A 81 14.71 -30.53 -14.76
CA ASP A 81 16.13 -30.20 -14.93
C ASP A 81 16.40 -29.29 -16.16
N ALA A 82 15.67 -29.48 -17.28
CA ALA A 82 15.83 -28.60 -18.45
C ALA A 82 15.36 -27.19 -18.19
N HIS A 83 14.22 -27.03 -17.49
CA HIS A 83 13.72 -25.72 -17.09
C HIS A 83 14.61 -25.07 -16.04
N TYR A 84 15.17 -25.87 -15.11
CA TYR A 84 16.10 -25.37 -14.11
C TYR A 84 17.40 -24.86 -14.76
N SER A 85 17.93 -25.57 -15.76
CA SER A 85 19.11 -25.13 -16.51
C SER A 85 18.86 -23.77 -17.22
N LEU A 86 17.66 -23.58 -17.79
CA LEU A 86 17.28 -22.28 -18.37
C LEU A 86 17.17 -21.18 -17.31
N PHE A 87 16.62 -21.49 -16.13
CA PHE A 87 16.62 -20.58 -14.99
C PHE A 87 18.04 -20.18 -14.57
N GLU A 88 18.98 -21.15 -14.49
CA GLU A 88 20.39 -20.87 -14.17
C GLU A 88 21.05 -19.92 -15.18
N GLU A 89 20.73 -20.05 -16.46
CA GLU A 89 21.26 -19.14 -17.48
C GLU A 89 20.84 -17.68 -17.22
N HIS A 90 19.57 -17.47 -16.90
CA HIS A 90 19.08 -16.13 -16.53
C HIS A 90 19.69 -15.64 -15.20
N LEU A 91 19.87 -16.55 -14.22
CA LEU A 91 20.39 -16.23 -12.91
C LEU A 91 21.82 -15.71 -12.92
N LYS A 92 22.66 -16.19 -13.87
CA LYS A 92 24.07 -15.77 -14.01
C LYS A 92 24.23 -14.26 -14.18
N SER A 93 23.26 -13.61 -14.81
CA SER A 93 23.29 -12.16 -15.11
C SER A 93 22.26 -11.37 -14.30
N ALA A 94 21.51 -12.00 -13.41
CA ALA A 94 20.52 -11.32 -12.59
C ALA A 94 21.18 -10.51 -11.48
N ASP A 95 20.63 -9.34 -11.19
CA ASP A 95 21.03 -8.48 -10.08
C ASP A 95 20.25 -8.77 -8.82
N ILE A 96 18.95 -9.06 -8.97
CA ILE A 96 18.01 -9.28 -7.88
C ILE A 96 17.16 -10.52 -8.19
N LEU A 97 16.89 -11.33 -7.18
CA LEU A 97 15.88 -12.38 -7.22
C LEU A 97 14.87 -12.15 -6.11
N LEU A 98 13.58 -12.14 -6.46
CA LEU A 98 12.46 -11.96 -5.53
C LEU A 98 11.77 -13.29 -5.27
N MET A 99 11.45 -13.59 -4.01
CA MET A 99 10.72 -14.79 -3.63
C MET A 99 9.85 -14.58 -2.39
N ASN A 100 8.75 -15.33 -2.29
CA ASN A 100 7.90 -15.38 -1.10
C ASN A 100 7.45 -16.81 -0.78
N PHE A 101 8.34 -17.77 -0.95
CA PHE A 101 8.08 -19.18 -0.69
C PHE A 101 7.86 -19.46 0.79
N LYS A 102 7.00 -20.45 1.07
CA LYS A 102 6.89 -21.06 2.40
C LYS A 102 8.20 -21.76 2.76
N LYS A 103 8.44 -21.91 4.06
CA LYS A 103 9.60 -22.64 4.60
C LYS A 103 9.74 -24.02 3.94
N GLY A 104 10.94 -24.31 3.45
CA GLY A 104 11.27 -25.58 2.80
C GLY A 104 10.95 -25.66 1.30
N ALA A 105 10.14 -24.77 0.75
CA ALA A 105 9.88 -24.76 -0.69
C ALA A 105 11.11 -24.29 -1.48
N ASP A 106 11.88 -23.35 -0.94
CA ASP A 106 13.16 -22.88 -1.50
C ASP A 106 14.18 -24.04 -1.61
N GLN A 107 14.23 -24.94 -0.63
CA GLN A 107 15.09 -26.14 -0.68
C GLN A 107 14.62 -27.10 -1.77
N LYS A 108 13.32 -27.38 -1.83
CA LYS A 108 12.72 -28.27 -2.84
C LYS A 108 12.97 -27.78 -4.28
N LEU A 109 12.92 -26.47 -4.49
CA LEU A 109 13.13 -25.82 -5.79
C LEU A 109 14.61 -25.53 -6.07
N LYS A 110 15.54 -25.86 -5.17
CA LYS A 110 16.97 -25.59 -5.26
C LYS A 110 17.28 -24.08 -5.41
N VAL A 111 16.51 -23.23 -4.73
CA VAL A 111 16.65 -21.77 -4.77
C VAL A 111 16.96 -21.17 -3.39
N THR A 112 17.67 -21.94 -2.55
CA THR A 112 18.20 -21.38 -1.28
C THR A 112 19.31 -20.36 -1.58
N PRO A 113 19.57 -19.38 -0.71
CA PRO A 113 20.65 -18.43 -0.89
C PRO A 113 22.00 -19.10 -1.21
N THR A 114 22.32 -20.22 -0.53
CA THR A 114 23.56 -20.95 -0.74
C THR A 114 23.65 -21.56 -2.14
N GLU A 115 22.57 -22.06 -2.70
CA GLU A 115 22.52 -22.61 -4.06
C GLU A 115 22.60 -21.51 -5.10
N LEU A 116 21.84 -20.45 -4.91
CA LEU A 116 21.82 -19.29 -5.81
C LEU A 116 23.20 -18.62 -5.90
N TRP A 117 23.90 -18.46 -4.78
CA TRP A 117 25.22 -17.82 -4.76
C TRP A 117 26.35 -18.69 -5.31
N LYS A 118 26.17 -20.00 -5.47
CA LYS A 118 27.11 -20.84 -6.25
C LYS A 118 27.08 -20.46 -7.72
N ILE A 119 25.92 -19.98 -8.23
CA ILE A 119 25.73 -19.61 -9.64
C ILE A 119 26.08 -18.13 -9.82
N ASN A 120 25.59 -17.25 -8.94
CA ASN A 120 25.80 -15.81 -8.97
C ASN A 120 26.15 -15.26 -7.57
N PRO A 121 27.44 -15.16 -7.22
CA PRO A 121 27.88 -14.73 -5.88
C PRO A 121 27.50 -13.28 -5.51
N SER A 122 27.12 -12.45 -6.48
CA SER A 122 26.74 -11.05 -6.28
C SER A 122 25.22 -10.81 -6.24
N LEU A 123 24.43 -11.87 -6.38
CA LEU A 123 22.97 -11.80 -6.42
C LEU A 123 22.39 -11.26 -5.13
N LEU A 124 21.54 -10.23 -5.23
CA LEU A 124 20.71 -9.76 -4.13
C LEU A 124 19.41 -10.58 -4.10
N ILE A 125 19.04 -11.06 -2.93
CA ILE A 125 17.85 -11.89 -2.76
C ILE A 125 16.84 -11.13 -1.90
N GLY A 126 15.71 -10.75 -2.49
CA GLY A 126 14.57 -10.17 -1.79
C GLY A 126 13.59 -11.25 -1.35
N LYS A 127 13.39 -11.41 -0.05
CA LYS A 127 12.51 -12.44 0.51
C LYS A 127 11.38 -11.83 1.33
N ILE A 128 10.13 -12.20 1.02
CA ILE A 128 8.96 -11.89 1.85
C ILE A 128 8.47 -13.16 2.53
N THR A 129 8.22 -13.07 3.83
CA THR A 129 7.66 -14.13 4.65
C THR A 129 6.42 -13.65 5.40
N GLY A 130 5.61 -14.55 5.92
CA GLY A 130 4.45 -14.16 6.74
C GLY A 130 4.86 -13.68 8.13
N PHE A 131 5.50 -14.56 8.90
CA PHE A 131 5.84 -14.36 10.31
C PHE A 131 7.34 -14.52 10.60
N GLY A 132 8.20 -14.34 9.59
CA GLY A 132 9.63 -14.59 9.69
C GLY A 132 10.05 -15.90 9.04
N SER A 133 11.37 -16.05 8.82
CA SER A 133 11.94 -17.20 8.08
C SER A 133 11.83 -18.52 8.83
N ASP A 134 11.70 -18.49 10.15
CA ASP A 134 11.63 -19.71 10.98
C ASP A 134 10.19 -20.19 11.21
N ASN A 135 9.20 -19.44 10.73
CA ASN A 135 7.79 -19.74 10.90
C ASN A 135 7.17 -20.25 9.60
N ASP A 136 6.46 -21.37 9.65
CA ASP A 136 5.83 -22.02 8.50
C ASP A 136 4.32 -21.75 8.38
N ARG A 137 3.75 -20.93 9.28
CA ARG A 137 2.33 -20.55 9.22
C ARG A 137 1.99 -19.91 7.87
N SER A 138 0.86 -20.35 7.32
CA SER A 138 0.29 -19.67 6.16
C SER A 138 -0.14 -18.27 6.53
N ALA A 139 0.28 -17.29 5.73
CA ALA A 139 0.00 -15.90 5.93
C ALA A 139 -0.59 -15.29 4.65
N TYR A 140 -1.59 -14.45 4.85
CA TYR A 140 -2.13 -13.51 3.87
C TYR A 140 -2.36 -12.19 4.58
N ASP A 141 -2.41 -11.11 3.85
CA ASP A 141 -2.66 -9.76 4.37
C ASP A 141 -3.77 -9.71 5.43
N LEU A 142 -4.92 -10.34 5.18
CA LEU A 142 -6.05 -10.39 6.13
C LEU A 142 -5.66 -10.96 7.49
N ILE A 143 -4.89 -12.04 7.52
CA ILE A 143 -4.45 -12.67 8.78
C ILE A 143 -3.55 -11.72 9.56
N LEU A 144 -2.67 -11.02 8.86
CA LEU A 144 -1.78 -10.05 9.49
C LEU A 144 -2.55 -8.80 9.96
N GLN A 145 -3.51 -8.30 9.20
CA GLN A 145 -4.39 -7.21 9.68
C GLN A 145 -5.11 -7.59 10.98
N ALA A 146 -5.53 -8.86 11.11
CA ALA A 146 -6.18 -9.34 12.33
C ALA A 146 -5.20 -9.44 13.52
N GLU A 147 -4.04 -10.06 13.32
CA GLU A 147 -3.10 -10.35 14.42
C GLU A 147 -2.22 -9.17 14.84
N THR A 148 -2.10 -8.15 14.01
CA THR A 148 -1.28 -6.97 14.31
C THR A 148 -2.07 -5.73 14.73
N GLY A 149 -3.35 -5.91 15.04
CA GLY A 149 -4.18 -4.85 15.61
C GLY A 149 -4.94 -3.98 14.60
N PHE A 150 -4.60 -4.03 13.30
CA PHE A 150 -5.26 -3.19 12.28
C PHE A 150 -6.78 -3.39 12.25
N MET A 151 -7.25 -4.65 12.26
CA MET A 151 -8.69 -4.92 12.29
C MET A 151 -9.34 -4.55 13.62
N SER A 152 -8.64 -4.70 14.75
CA SER A 152 -9.23 -4.42 16.07
C SER A 152 -9.55 -2.94 16.27
N MET A 153 -8.79 -2.04 15.63
CA MET A 153 -8.99 -0.58 15.71
C MET A 153 -9.71 0.01 14.49
N ASN A 154 -9.98 -0.77 13.45
CA ASN A 154 -10.71 -0.34 12.25
C ASN A 154 -12.18 -0.75 12.32
N GLY A 155 -13.10 0.19 11.97
CA GLY A 155 -14.53 0.04 12.06
C GLY A 155 -15.17 0.92 13.14
N THR A 156 -16.41 0.64 13.46
CA THR A 156 -17.18 1.29 14.53
C THR A 156 -17.62 0.25 15.59
N ALA A 157 -18.25 0.69 16.65
CA ALA A 157 -18.84 -0.23 17.63
C ALA A 157 -19.90 -1.13 16.97
N GLU A 158 -20.70 -0.57 16.07
CA GLU A 158 -21.79 -1.25 15.38
C GLU A 158 -21.30 -2.21 14.28
N SER A 159 -20.31 -1.78 13.47
CA SER A 159 -19.76 -2.62 12.40
C SER A 159 -18.90 -3.77 12.92
N GLY A 160 -18.38 -3.65 14.14
CA GLY A 160 -17.34 -4.53 14.64
C GLY A 160 -15.98 -4.33 13.90
N PRO A 161 -15.03 -5.28 14.04
CA PRO A 161 -13.75 -5.24 13.37
C PRO A 161 -13.89 -5.32 11.84
N VAL A 162 -13.26 -4.42 11.12
CA VAL A 162 -13.29 -4.35 9.65
C VAL A 162 -11.87 -4.34 9.10
N LYS A 163 -11.62 -5.14 8.05
CA LYS A 163 -10.34 -5.07 7.34
C LYS A 163 -10.27 -3.84 6.44
N MET A 164 -9.07 -3.34 6.18
CA MET A 164 -8.84 -2.41 5.07
C MET A 164 -9.14 -3.11 3.73
N PRO A 165 -9.87 -2.47 2.81
CA PRO A 165 -10.19 -3.09 1.51
C PRO A 165 -8.93 -3.37 0.66
N VAL A 166 -7.94 -2.48 0.72
CA VAL A 166 -6.61 -2.70 0.12
C VAL A 166 -5.85 -3.72 0.96
N ALA A 167 -5.05 -4.58 0.33
CA ALA A 167 -4.11 -5.47 1.02
C ALA A 167 -2.95 -4.64 1.60
N LEU A 168 -3.25 -3.90 2.67
CA LEU A 168 -2.39 -2.86 3.22
C LEU A 168 -1.06 -3.39 3.72
N ILE A 169 -1.06 -4.54 4.39
CA ILE A 169 0.17 -5.13 4.94
C ILE A 169 1.10 -5.60 3.83
N ASP A 170 0.55 -6.16 2.75
CA ASP A 170 1.33 -6.50 1.56
C ASP A 170 2.00 -5.27 0.93
N VAL A 171 1.27 -4.15 0.84
CA VAL A 171 1.81 -2.88 0.32
C VAL A 171 2.94 -2.36 1.22
N LEU A 172 2.75 -2.36 2.54
CA LEU A 172 3.76 -1.93 3.51
C LEU A 172 5.03 -2.81 3.45
N ALA A 173 4.86 -4.13 3.40
CA ALA A 173 5.98 -5.06 3.28
C ALA A 173 6.73 -4.89 1.95
N ALA A 174 6.02 -4.64 0.85
CA ALA A 174 6.64 -4.34 -0.43
C ALA A 174 7.49 -3.05 -0.38
N HIS A 175 7.02 -2.01 0.32
CA HIS A 175 7.80 -0.79 0.53
C HIS A 175 9.07 -1.06 1.34
N GLN A 176 8.98 -1.75 2.46
CA GLN A 176 10.13 -2.12 3.27
C GLN A 176 11.16 -2.96 2.50
N LEU A 177 10.69 -3.93 1.69
CA LEU A 177 11.60 -4.72 0.87
C LEU A 177 12.28 -3.90 -0.23
N LYS A 178 11.55 -2.96 -0.89
CA LYS A 178 12.13 -2.01 -1.86
C LYS A 178 13.25 -1.19 -1.23
N GLU A 179 12.99 -0.59 -0.05
CA GLU A 179 13.96 0.20 0.69
C GLU A 179 15.22 -0.62 1.04
N GLY A 180 15.04 -1.82 1.57
CA GLY A 180 16.15 -2.72 1.88
C GLY A 180 16.97 -3.12 0.64
N LEU A 181 16.31 -3.42 -0.49
CA LEU A 181 16.99 -3.76 -1.73
C LEU A 181 17.74 -2.55 -2.33
N LEU A 182 17.20 -1.34 -2.24
CA LEU A 182 17.89 -0.12 -2.66
C LEU A 182 19.17 0.11 -1.83
N LEU A 183 19.11 -0.10 -0.52
CA LEU A 183 20.30 -0.04 0.35
C LEU A 183 21.32 -1.12 -0.01
N ALA A 184 20.87 -2.35 -0.28
CA ALA A 184 21.76 -3.43 -0.72
C ALA A 184 22.41 -3.14 -2.07
N LEU A 185 21.68 -2.55 -3.04
CA LEU A 185 22.22 -2.08 -4.31
C LEU A 185 23.30 -1.00 -4.13
N LEU A 186 23.10 -0.05 -3.22
CA LEU A 186 24.09 0.97 -2.88
C LEU A 186 25.36 0.39 -2.23
N GLN A 187 25.23 -0.67 -1.44
CA GLN A 187 26.35 -1.33 -0.77
C GLN A 187 27.12 -2.30 -1.69
N ARG A 188 26.43 -2.92 -2.66
CA ARG A 188 27.01 -3.96 -3.53
C ARG A 188 28.31 -3.58 -4.24
N PRO A 189 28.50 -2.34 -4.76
CA PRO A 189 29.78 -1.95 -5.39
C PRO A 189 30.98 -2.05 -4.44
N HIS A 190 30.76 -1.89 -3.15
CA HIS A 190 31.80 -1.96 -2.11
C HIS A 190 32.04 -3.38 -1.61
N THR A 191 30.97 -4.14 -1.38
CA THR A 191 31.02 -5.51 -0.83
C THR A 191 31.38 -6.55 -1.88
N LYS A 192 30.93 -6.32 -3.13
CA LYS A 192 30.99 -7.27 -4.27
C LYS A 192 30.36 -8.64 -3.96
N LYS A 193 29.48 -8.70 -2.94
CA LYS A 193 28.82 -9.92 -2.47
C LYS A 193 27.32 -9.75 -2.53
N GLY A 194 26.63 -10.84 -2.80
CA GLY A 194 25.20 -10.95 -2.65
C GLY A 194 24.77 -10.85 -1.19
N GLN A 195 23.54 -10.42 -0.98
CA GLN A 195 22.89 -10.30 0.33
C GLN A 195 21.46 -10.78 0.26
N VAL A 196 20.92 -11.28 1.38
CA VAL A 196 19.49 -11.50 1.55
C VAL A 196 18.90 -10.31 2.28
N VAL A 197 17.90 -9.69 1.67
CA VAL A 197 17.01 -8.72 2.30
C VAL A 197 15.70 -9.44 2.59
N SER A 198 15.39 -9.67 3.85
CA SER A 198 14.18 -10.38 4.27
C SER A 198 13.26 -9.45 5.04
N VAL A 199 11.97 -9.46 4.66
CA VAL A 199 10.89 -8.73 5.34
C VAL A 199 9.80 -9.73 5.69
N SER A 200 9.29 -9.70 6.93
CA SER A 200 8.06 -10.38 7.27
C SER A 200 6.86 -9.43 7.16
N LEU A 201 5.72 -9.94 6.75
CA LEU A 201 4.47 -9.19 6.77
C LEU A 201 4.14 -8.73 8.20
N TYR A 202 4.43 -9.59 9.20
CA TYR A 202 4.19 -9.27 10.61
C TYR A 202 5.02 -8.07 11.08
N ASP A 203 6.33 -8.08 10.83
CA ASP A 203 7.21 -6.97 11.25
C ASP A 203 6.86 -5.68 10.51
N ALA A 204 6.57 -5.77 9.20
CA ALA A 204 6.15 -4.61 8.41
C ALA A 204 4.86 -3.98 8.97
N ALA A 205 3.89 -4.80 9.39
CA ALA A 205 2.67 -4.34 10.02
C ALA A 205 2.96 -3.64 11.36
N ILE A 206 3.73 -4.28 12.26
CA ILE A 206 4.04 -3.71 13.59
C ILE A 206 4.80 -2.38 13.44
N CYS A 207 5.81 -2.31 12.57
CA CYS A 207 6.57 -1.08 12.32
C CYS A 207 5.70 0.05 11.73
N SER A 208 4.54 -0.27 11.18
CA SER A 208 3.62 0.70 10.55
C SER A 208 2.49 1.17 11.47
N LEU A 209 2.43 0.74 12.74
CA LEU A 209 1.38 1.15 13.68
C LEU A 209 1.45 2.63 14.11
N ALA A 210 2.59 3.30 13.91
CA ALA A 210 2.80 4.72 14.13
C ALA A 210 2.30 5.24 15.50
N ASN A 211 1.45 6.28 15.48
CA ASN A 211 0.90 6.89 16.68
C ASN A 211 -0.02 5.97 17.49
N GLN A 212 -0.66 4.97 16.89
CA GLN A 212 -1.50 4.03 17.61
C GLN A 212 -0.66 3.16 18.57
N ALA A 213 0.49 2.69 18.11
CA ALA A 213 1.43 1.99 18.99
C ALA A 213 1.96 2.90 20.09
N SER A 214 2.33 4.15 19.78
CA SER A 214 2.85 5.10 20.79
C SER A 214 1.79 5.46 21.81
N ASN A 215 0.54 5.65 21.42
CA ASN A 215 -0.57 5.90 22.35
C ASN A 215 -0.73 4.73 23.36
N PHE A 216 -0.65 3.49 22.86
CA PHE A 216 -0.72 2.33 23.74
C PHE A 216 0.53 2.21 24.62
N LEU A 217 1.72 2.27 24.06
CA LEU A 217 2.98 2.05 24.80
C LEU A 217 3.26 3.11 25.86
N MET A 218 2.88 4.37 25.59
CA MET A 218 3.15 5.49 26.52
C MET A 218 1.99 5.77 27.49
N ALA A 219 0.75 5.64 27.03
CA ALA A 219 -0.43 6.00 27.83
C ALA A 219 -1.32 4.80 28.19
N GLN A 220 -0.93 3.57 27.81
CA GLN A 220 -1.72 2.35 27.99
C GLN A 220 -3.14 2.45 27.39
N GLN A 221 -3.30 3.34 26.41
CA GLN A 221 -4.58 3.56 25.72
C GLN A 221 -4.75 2.52 24.62
N VAL A 222 -5.59 1.52 24.87
CA VAL A 222 -5.95 0.54 23.84
C VAL A 222 -6.82 1.22 22.78
N PRO A 223 -6.40 1.27 21.50
CA PRO A 223 -7.20 1.87 20.45
C PRO A 223 -8.56 1.20 20.32
N GLN A 224 -9.60 2.01 20.21
CA GLN A 224 -10.99 1.54 20.02
C GLN A 224 -11.42 1.80 18.57
N ARG A 225 -12.48 1.10 18.14
CA ARG A 225 -13.13 1.31 16.86
C ARG A 225 -13.99 2.57 16.89
N ILE A 226 -13.40 3.68 16.51
CA ILE A 226 -14.03 5.01 16.50
C ILE A 226 -14.34 5.52 15.09
N GLY A 227 -14.43 4.59 14.12
CA GLY A 227 -14.66 4.94 12.72
C GLY A 227 -13.49 5.71 12.12
N SER A 228 -13.80 6.82 11.47
CA SER A 228 -12.80 7.70 10.84
C SER A 228 -12.21 8.75 11.79
N LEU A 229 -12.64 8.80 13.05
CA LEU A 229 -12.21 9.83 14.00
C LEU A 229 -10.74 9.69 14.38
N HIS A 230 -10.03 10.82 14.48
CA HIS A 230 -8.66 10.83 15.00
C HIS A 230 -8.68 10.82 16.54
N PRO A 231 -7.90 9.93 17.20
CA PRO A 231 -7.96 9.82 18.67
C PRO A 231 -7.43 11.05 19.42
N ASN A 232 -6.48 11.78 18.81
CA ASN A 232 -5.77 12.88 19.47
C ASN A 232 -6.17 14.28 18.97
N ILE A 233 -7.03 14.39 17.94
CA ILE A 233 -7.36 15.67 17.28
C ILE A 233 -8.87 15.74 17.01
N ALA A 234 -9.49 16.93 17.18
CA ALA A 234 -10.88 17.20 16.82
C ALA A 234 -11.11 18.67 16.40
N PRO A 235 -11.97 18.92 15.37
CA PRO A 235 -12.57 17.94 14.48
C PRO A 235 -11.53 17.41 13.47
N TYR A 236 -11.42 16.09 13.38
CA TYR A 236 -10.54 15.41 12.42
C TYR A 236 -11.12 14.02 12.13
N GLY A 237 -11.64 13.84 10.93
CA GLY A 237 -12.23 12.58 10.50
C GLY A 237 -13.73 12.43 10.77
N GLU A 238 -14.38 13.40 11.42
CA GLU A 238 -15.83 13.49 11.46
C GLU A 238 -16.36 13.59 10.03
N ILE A 239 -17.47 12.86 9.75
CA ILE A 239 -18.13 12.85 8.44
C ILE A 239 -19.39 13.69 8.52
N PHE A 240 -19.49 14.70 7.66
CA PHE A 240 -20.63 15.61 7.61
C PHE A 240 -21.34 15.44 6.27
N GLU A 241 -22.68 15.44 6.32
CA GLU A 241 -23.53 15.46 5.14
C GLU A 241 -23.90 16.91 4.77
N THR A 242 -23.69 17.26 3.52
CA THR A 242 -24.01 18.60 2.98
C THR A 242 -25.46 18.66 2.49
N GLN A 243 -25.95 19.85 2.17
CA GLN A 243 -27.31 20.08 1.67
C GLN A 243 -27.64 19.24 0.43
N ASP A 244 -26.66 19.01 -0.42
CA ASP A 244 -26.76 18.22 -1.66
C ASP A 244 -26.41 16.74 -1.48
N GLY A 245 -26.43 16.25 -0.21
CA GLY A 245 -26.23 14.84 0.12
C GLY A 245 -24.80 14.32 -0.09
N GLN A 246 -23.81 15.21 -0.25
CA GLN A 246 -22.43 14.79 -0.37
C GLN A 246 -21.78 14.66 1.01
N LEU A 247 -20.85 13.72 1.14
CA LEU A 247 -20.10 13.52 2.38
C LEU A 247 -18.78 14.27 2.33
N ILE A 248 -18.50 15.04 3.38
CA ILE A 248 -17.23 15.77 3.54
C ILE A 248 -16.60 15.46 4.88
N THR A 249 -15.29 15.71 4.98
CA THR A 249 -14.53 15.59 6.22
C THR A 249 -13.50 16.71 6.34
N PHE A 250 -13.07 16.99 7.58
CA PHE A 250 -12.05 18.00 7.90
C PHE A 250 -10.83 17.34 8.55
N ALA A 251 -9.69 18.05 8.46
CA ALA A 251 -8.46 17.72 9.18
C ALA A 251 -7.96 18.97 9.93
N ILE A 252 -8.61 19.31 11.04
CA ILE A 252 -8.34 20.55 11.81
C ILE A 252 -7.21 20.30 12.80
N GLY A 253 -5.97 20.38 12.30
CA GLY A 253 -4.75 20.09 13.06
C GLY A 253 -4.22 21.24 13.92
N SER A 254 -4.83 22.44 13.90
CA SER A 254 -4.39 23.59 14.69
C SER A 254 -5.56 24.46 15.15
N ASP A 255 -5.34 25.26 16.21
CA ASP A 255 -6.35 26.20 16.68
C ASP A 255 -6.64 27.27 15.62
N GLN A 256 -5.63 27.70 14.85
CA GLN A 256 -5.84 28.61 13.73
C GLN A 256 -6.79 28.06 12.65
N HIS A 257 -6.68 26.75 12.33
CA HIS A 257 -7.64 26.12 11.41
C HIS A 257 -9.04 26.07 12.02
N PHE A 258 -9.13 25.82 13.31
CA PHE A 258 -10.41 25.82 14.03
C PHE A 258 -11.07 27.20 14.00
N ASP A 259 -10.34 28.28 14.31
CA ASP A 259 -10.85 29.65 14.27
C ASP A 259 -11.37 30.02 12.87
N LYS A 260 -10.64 29.67 11.82
CA LYS A 260 -11.07 29.92 10.44
C LYS A 260 -12.33 29.12 10.09
N LEU A 261 -12.40 27.86 10.49
CA LEU A 261 -13.57 27.01 10.25
C LEU A 261 -14.82 27.57 10.92
N VAL A 262 -14.76 27.88 12.22
CA VAL A 262 -15.92 28.38 12.95
C VAL A 262 -16.33 29.78 12.49
N THR A 263 -15.38 30.61 12.07
CA THR A 263 -15.65 31.91 11.45
C THR A 263 -16.40 31.78 10.13
N TYR A 264 -15.94 30.88 9.24
CA TYR A 264 -16.63 30.58 7.98
C TYR A 264 -18.05 30.05 8.20
N LEU A 265 -18.24 29.25 9.24
CA LEU A 265 -19.55 28.69 9.58
C LEU A 265 -20.47 29.70 10.32
N GLY A 266 -19.97 30.87 10.69
CA GLY A 266 -20.74 31.84 11.52
C GLY A 266 -20.90 31.41 12.97
N LEU A 267 -20.01 30.53 13.45
CA LEU A 267 -20.02 29.95 14.81
C LEU A 267 -18.88 30.53 15.68
N ASN A 268 -18.59 31.82 15.56
CA ASN A 268 -17.42 32.48 16.16
C ASN A 268 -17.31 32.27 17.69
N GLU A 269 -18.44 32.16 18.37
CA GLU A 269 -18.48 31.99 19.83
C GLU A 269 -17.88 30.65 20.27
N LEU A 270 -17.84 29.63 19.38
CA LEU A 270 -17.21 28.35 19.71
C LEU A 270 -15.71 28.46 19.95
N ALA A 271 -15.02 29.41 19.28
CA ALA A 271 -13.60 29.64 19.50
C ALA A 271 -13.27 30.11 20.93
N LYS A 272 -14.22 30.80 21.57
CA LYS A 272 -14.10 31.32 22.94
C LYS A 272 -14.73 30.40 24.00
N ASP A 273 -15.50 29.41 23.60
CA ASP A 273 -16.13 28.48 24.50
C ASP A 273 -15.09 27.58 25.20
N PRO A 274 -15.07 27.53 26.56
CA PRO A 274 -14.12 26.70 27.29
C PRO A 274 -14.12 25.23 26.88
N ARG A 275 -15.22 24.74 26.31
CA ARG A 275 -15.34 23.36 25.80
C ARG A 275 -14.57 23.12 24.50
N PHE A 276 -14.20 24.18 23.75
CA PHE A 276 -13.61 24.07 22.41
C PHE A 276 -12.35 24.91 22.20
N CYS A 277 -11.96 25.74 23.18
CA CYS A 277 -10.83 26.68 23.09
C CYS A 277 -9.45 26.03 22.91
N SER A 278 -9.32 24.72 23.11
CA SER A 278 -8.09 23.97 22.82
C SER A 278 -8.40 22.62 22.20
N ASN A 279 -7.41 22.05 21.48
CA ASN A 279 -7.60 20.74 20.87
C ASN A 279 -8.00 19.67 21.90
N MET A 280 -7.39 19.65 23.08
CA MET A 280 -7.72 18.68 24.14
C MET A 280 -9.18 18.81 24.56
N GLN A 281 -9.72 20.03 24.68
CA GLN A 281 -11.11 20.26 25.02
C GLN A 281 -12.05 19.88 23.87
N ARG A 282 -11.66 20.12 22.62
CA ARG A 282 -12.44 19.69 21.45
C ARG A 282 -12.51 18.16 21.37
N VAL A 283 -11.42 17.45 21.64
CA VAL A 283 -11.42 15.97 21.69
C VAL A 283 -12.40 15.45 22.75
N LYS A 284 -12.40 16.05 23.95
CA LYS A 284 -13.34 15.67 25.03
C LYS A 284 -14.81 15.94 24.69
N ASN A 285 -15.08 17.02 23.95
CA ASN A 285 -16.42 17.51 23.66
C ASN A 285 -16.78 17.34 22.17
N ARG A 286 -16.11 16.38 21.45
CA ARG A 286 -16.24 16.26 20.00
C ARG A 286 -17.65 16.01 19.50
N GLU A 287 -18.45 15.24 20.24
CA GLU A 287 -19.82 14.94 19.88
C GLU A 287 -20.69 16.22 19.90
N VAL A 288 -20.54 17.02 20.93
CA VAL A 288 -21.25 18.33 21.01
C VAL A 288 -20.79 19.26 19.91
N LEU A 289 -19.47 19.32 19.65
CA LEU A 289 -18.89 20.12 18.58
C LEU A 289 -19.40 19.67 17.20
N PHE A 290 -19.49 18.36 16.98
CA PHE A 290 -20.04 17.78 15.76
C PHE A 290 -21.44 18.31 15.45
N HIS A 291 -22.33 18.34 16.42
CA HIS A 291 -23.70 18.81 16.23
C HIS A 291 -23.78 20.29 15.87
N TYR A 292 -22.96 21.15 16.47
CA TYR A 292 -22.88 22.56 16.05
C TYR A 292 -22.44 22.71 14.60
N ILE A 293 -21.38 22.02 14.21
CA ILE A 293 -20.84 22.08 12.85
C ILE A 293 -21.82 21.48 11.85
N ALA A 294 -22.37 20.31 12.14
CA ALA A 294 -23.30 19.60 11.27
C ALA A 294 -24.55 20.42 10.94
N SER A 295 -25.10 21.15 11.94
CA SER A 295 -26.29 21.99 11.75
C SER A 295 -26.10 23.08 10.70
N VAL A 296 -24.86 23.60 10.53
CA VAL A 296 -24.56 24.63 9.51
C VAL A 296 -24.14 23.99 8.19
N ILE A 297 -23.37 22.88 8.23
CA ILE A 297 -22.90 22.17 7.03
C ILE A 297 -24.10 21.65 6.21
N SER A 298 -25.13 21.10 6.86
CA SER A 298 -26.35 20.61 6.21
C SER A 298 -27.16 21.67 5.45
N MET A 299 -26.87 22.97 5.66
CA MET A 299 -27.52 24.09 4.96
C MET A 299 -26.71 24.61 3.78
N LYS A 300 -25.55 24.04 3.47
CA LYS A 300 -24.63 24.50 2.40
C LYS A 300 -24.32 23.34 1.45
N THR A 301 -24.12 23.65 0.18
CA THR A 301 -23.69 22.64 -0.81
C THR A 301 -22.21 22.29 -0.65
N CYS A 302 -21.85 21.08 -1.04
CA CYS A 302 -20.46 20.62 -1.01
C CYS A 302 -19.51 21.57 -1.75
N ALA A 303 -19.90 22.02 -2.94
CA ALA A 303 -19.08 22.95 -3.74
C ALA A 303 -18.80 24.28 -3.01
N GLN A 304 -19.81 24.85 -2.35
CA GLN A 304 -19.65 26.09 -1.56
C GLN A 304 -18.67 25.90 -0.40
N ILE A 305 -18.77 24.80 0.33
CA ILE A 305 -17.91 24.52 1.48
C ILE A 305 -16.47 24.30 1.03
N ILE A 306 -16.28 23.43 0.04
CA ILE A 306 -14.93 23.06 -0.44
C ILE A 306 -14.19 24.26 -0.99
N SER A 307 -14.82 25.06 -1.88
CA SER A 307 -14.16 26.22 -2.48
C SER A 307 -13.75 27.26 -1.42
N SER A 308 -14.68 27.66 -0.53
CA SER A 308 -14.41 28.66 0.49
C SER A 308 -13.34 28.22 1.50
N LEU A 309 -13.37 26.97 1.94
CA LEU A 309 -12.41 26.49 2.94
C LEU A 309 -11.01 26.26 2.34
N ILE A 310 -10.91 25.86 1.07
CA ILE A 310 -9.63 25.82 0.36
C ILE A 310 -9.00 27.23 0.28
N GLU A 311 -9.77 28.26 -0.09
CA GLU A 311 -9.30 29.65 -0.14
C GLU A 311 -8.81 30.15 1.23
N LEU A 312 -9.46 29.70 2.31
CA LEU A 312 -9.06 29.99 3.68
C LEU A 312 -7.89 29.15 4.18
N ASN A 313 -7.36 28.23 3.37
CA ASN A 313 -6.36 27.22 3.76
C ASN A 313 -6.81 26.40 4.97
N VAL A 314 -8.07 25.97 5.00
CA VAL A 314 -8.60 25.00 5.98
C VAL A 314 -8.69 23.64 5.30
N PRO A 315 -8.04 22.59 5.83
CA PRO A 315 -8.06 21.26 5.23
C PRO A 315 -9.46 20.66 5.25
N VAL A 316 -10.02 20.45 4.07
CA VAL A 316 -11.35 19.89 3.82
C VAL A 316 -11.32 19.02 2.58
N ALA A 317 -12.10 17.96 2.54
CA ALA A 317 -12.26 17.12 1.37
C ALA A 317 -13.66 16.51 1.27
N LYS A 318 -14.14 16.34 0.03
CA LYS A 318 -15.24 15.43 -0.29
C LYS A 318 -14.74 13.98 -0.20
N ILE A 319 -15.53 13.10 0.37
CA ILE A 319 -15.28 11.65 0.32
C ILE A 319 -15.71 11.15 -1.05
N LYS A 320 -14.74 10.80 -1.88
CA LYS A 320 -14.96 10.40 -3.28
C LYS A 320 -14.99 8.87 -3.43
N SER A 321 -15.86 8.39 -4.29
CA SER A 321 -15.79 7.01 -4.82
C SER A 321 -14.68 6.86 -5.87
N LEU A 322 -14.30 5.62 -6.25
CA LEU A 322 -13.19 5.41 -7.20
C LEU A 322 -13.49 5.93 -8.61
N ASP A 323 -14.74 5.90 -9.07
CA ASP A 323 -15.14 6.50 -10.34
C ASP A 323 -14.97 8.03 -10.31
N GLU A 324 -15.31 8.69 -9.21
CA GLU A 324 -15.05 10.12 -9.02
C GLU A 324 -13.55 10.44 -8.93
N VAL A 325 -12.76 9.55 -8.28
CA VAL A 325 -11.30 9.72 -8.23
C VAL A 325 -10.70 9.64 -9.64
N PHE A 326 -11.07 8.65 -10.43
CA PHE A 326 -10.56 8.48 -11.79
C PHE A 326 -11.24 9.36 -12.86
N ALA A 327 -12.20 10.20 -12.49
CA ALA A 327 -12.63 11.33 -13.32
C ALA A 327 -11.64 12.52 -13.26
N ASP A 328 -10.74 12.55 -12.28
CA ASP A 328 -9.72 13.59 -12.12
C ASP A 328 -8.55 13.35 -13.09
N PRO A 329 -8.17 14.35 -13.95
CA PRO A 329 -7.05 14.22 -14.88
C PRO A 329 -5.73 13.86 -14.21
N LYS A 330 -5.49 14.32 -12.98
CA LYS A 330 -4.28 13.99 -12.23
C LYS A 330 -4.24 12.51 -11.85
N ALA A 331 -5.36 11.95 -11.39
CA ALA A 331 -5.47 10.52 -11.10
C ALA A 331 -5.31 9.69 -12.37
N LEU A 332 -5.95 10.10 -13.48
CA LEU A 332 -5.81 9.45 -14.78
C LEU A 332 -4.36 9.46 -15.29
N SER A 333 -3.58 10.50 -15.00
CA SER A 333 -2.16 10.55 -15.39
C SER A 333 -1.29 9.47 -14.73
N LEU A 334 -1.77 8.86 -13.66
CA LEU A 334 -1.10 7.76 -12.96
C LEU A 334 -1.54 6.38 -13.48
N VAL A 335 -2.54 6.32 -14.37
CA VAL A 335 -2.97 5.05 -14.97
C VAL A 335 -1.95 4.61 -16.00
N LYS A 336 -1.57 3.35 -15.94
CA LYS A 336 -0.69 2.65 -16.88
C LYS A 336 -1.50 1.63 -17.66
N GLU A 337 -1.25 1.58 -18.97
CA GLU A 337 -1.88 0.63 -19.88
C GLU A 337 -0.79 -0.20 -20.57
N GLU A 338 -1.02 -1.48 -20.70
CA GLU A 338 -0.16 -2.39 -21.46
C GLU A 338 -0.94 -3.60 -21.96
N GLN A 339 -0.30 -4.37 -22.82
CA GLN A 339 -0.81 -5.68 -23.22
C GLN A 339 -0.03 -6.79 -22.48
N ILE A 340 -0.75 -7.55 -21.66
CA ILE A 340 -0.22 -8.77 -21.03
C ILE A 340 -0.86 -9.98 -21.74
N ASN A 341 -0.04 -10.84 -22.36
CA ASN A 341 -0.51 -12.02 -23.10
C ASN A 341 -1.59 -11.73 -24.15
N GLY A 342 -1.50 -10.55 -24.82
CA GLY A 342 -2.41 -10.10 -25.84
C GLY A 342 -3.73 -9.49 -25.32
N GLN A 343 -3.83 -9.23 -24.02
CA GLN A 343 -4.96 -8.58 -23.39
C GLN A 343 -4.58 -7.18 -22.91
N ASN A 344 -5.37 -6.17 -23.25
CA ASN A 344 -5.20 -4.82 -22.71
C ASN A 344 -5.53 -4.80 -21.22
N THR A 345 -4.58 -4.32 -20.42
CA THR A 345 -4.71 -4.19 -18.97
C THR A 345 -4.51 -2.75 -18.56
N LYS A 346 -5.13 -2.36 -17.44
CA LYS A 346 -4.99 -1.03 -16.84
C LYS A 346 -4.72 -1.17 -15.36
N ARG A 347 -3.82 -0.34 -14.85
CA ARG A 347 -3.50 -0.27 -13.43
C ARG A 347 -2.97 1.10 -13.05
N VAL A 348 -2.83 1.37 -11.77
CA VAL A 348 -2.20 2.59 -11.26
C VAL A 348 -0.68 2.39 -11.16
N SER A 349 0.11 3.41 -11.49
CA SER A 349 1.56 3.44 -11.28
C SER A 349 1.90 3.20 -9.82
N GLN A 350 2.97 2.47 -9.57
CA GLN A 350 3.55 2.34 -8.23
C GLN A 350 4.55 3.45 -7.91
N ILE A 351 4.91 4.26 -8.90
CA ILE A 351 5.85 5.36 -8.76
C ILE A 351 5.07 6.66 -8.58
N ALA A 352 5.16 7.24 -7.38
CA ALA A 352 4.53 8.52 -7.04
C ALA A 352 5.51 9.70 -7.02
N PHE A 353 6.82 9.42 -7.03
CA PHE A 353 7.86 10.45 -7.04
C PHE A 353 8.31 10.79 -8.46
N LYS A 354 8.91 11.98 -8.59
CA LYS A 354 9.57 12.46 -9.81
C LYS A 354 10.96 12.95 -9.44
N PHE A 355 11.90 12.79 -10.36
CA PHE A 355 13.20 13.45 -10.26
C PHE A 355 13.04 14.83 -10.90
N GLU A 356 13.23 15.89 -10.11
CA GLU A 356 13.24 17.28 -10.57
C GLU A 356 14.70 17.74 -10.59
N ALA A 357 15.11 18.42 -11.71
CA ALA A 357 16.48 18.91 -11.92
C ALA A 357 16.64 20.33 -11.36
#